data_bd70a6f637bd84bde87836e69c5a63fe
#
_entry.id   bd70a6f637bd84bde87836e69c5a63fe
#
_cell.length_a   1.000
_cell.length_b   1.000
_cell.length_c   1.000
_cell.angle_alpha   90.00
_cell.angle_beta   90.00
_cell.angle_gamma   90.00
#
_symmetry.space_group_name_H-M   'P 1'
#
loop_
_entity.id
_entity.type
_entity.pdbx_description
1 polymer ?
#
loop_
_entity_poly.entity_id
_entity_poly.type
_entity_poly.pdbx_seq_one_letter_code
_entity_poly.pdbx_strand_id
1 'polypeptide(L)'
;YAEDVYSGAIPFWSVRCGVRRYVRGVWVTAAVTGFLTVCLGLMLFDTVVFTTIPVPEVKADENLFGNFLKYGTPVPYLLVDGFYKALSGAMTACTAVWFSSMIPDRLATIVSPVILDFLYIRIISVFPYYYNFKLIKGITIEGGGELRWLWTILAKLATALVLCTALGLLAEHNAKRRQKNE
;
A
#
# COMPACT_ATOMS: atom_id res chain seq x y z
N TYR A 1 -9.32 1.19 14.35
CA TYR A 1 -9.21 2.40 15.17
C TYR A 1 -10.55 3.16 15.23
N ALA A 2 -11.17 3.50 14.07
CA ALA A 2 -12.46 4.21 14.06
C ALA A 2 -13.55 3.47 14.85
N GLU A 3 -13.62 2.14 14.73
CA GLU A 3 -14.53 1.29 15.47
C GLU A 3 -14.32 1.36 16.98
N ASP A 4 -13.04 1.34 17.40
CA ASP A 4 -12.70 1.39 18.82
C ASP A 4 -12.97 2.77 19.44
N VAL A 5 -12.86 3.84 18.63
CA VAL A 5 -13.29 5.19 19.04
C VAL A 5 -14.80 5.22 19.22
N TYR A 6 -15.54 4.68 18.22
CA TYR A 6 -16.99 4.70 18.22
C TYR A 6 -17.61 3.86 19.34
N SER A 7 -17.03 2.69 19.61
CA SER A 7 -17.47 1.79 20.68
C SER A 7 -17.02 2.21 22.10
N GLY A 8 -16.21 3.28 22.20
CA GLY A 8 -15.65 3.70 23.50
C GLY A 8 -14.59 2.75 24.07
N ALA A 9 -14.03 1.87 23.25
CA ALA A 9 -13.05 0.88 23.69
C ALA A 9 -11.63 1.46 23.88
N ILE A 10 -11.35 2.62 23.31
CA ILE A 10 -10.01 3.26 23.40
C ILE A 10 -9.55 3.52 24.82
N PRO A 11 -10.35 4.09 25.74
CA PRO A 11 -9.92 4.29 27.13
C PRO A 11 -9.48 2.98 27.79
N PHE A 12 -10.21 1.88 27.56
CA PHE A 12 -9.90 0.56 28.10
C PHE A 12 -8.54 0.03 27.59
N TRP A 13 -8.29 0.12 26.30
CA TRP A 13 -7.03 -0.32 25.68
C TRP A 13 -5.86 0.61 26.05
N SER A 14 -6.11 1.92 26.13
CA SER A 14 -5.08 2.91 26.49
C SER A 14 -4.56 2.75 27.90
N VAL A 15 -5.40 2.36 28.85
CA VAL A 15 -5.01 2.07 30.24
C VAL A 15 -4.16 0.79 30.32
N ARG A 16 -4.51 -0.25 29.54
CA ARG A 16 -3.80 -1.54 29.60
C ARG A 16 -2.45 -1.54 28.88
N CYS A 17 -2.38 -0.97 27.69
CA CYS A 17 -1.21 -1.11 26.80
C CYS A 17 -0.47 0.21 26.56
N GLY A 18 -1.08 1.34 26.93
CA GLY A 18 -0.62 2.67 26.53
C GLY A 18 -0.97 3.01 25.07
N VAL A 19 -1.38 4.26 24.82
CA VAL A 19 -1.84 4.74 23.50
C VAL A 19 -0.82 4.46 22.38
N ARG A 20 0.45 4.66 22.67
CA ARG A 20 1.52 4.43 21.67
C ARG A 20 1.57 2.99 21.19
N ARG A 21 1.55 2.02 22.10
CA ARG A 21 1.64 0.59 21.74
C ARG A 21 0.39 0.15 21.01
N TYR A 22 -0.76 0.63 21.45
CA TYR A 22 -2.03 0.35 20.79
C TYR A 22 -2.03 0.85 19.33
N VAL A 23 -1.76 2.15 19.09
CA VAL A 23 -1.76 2.73 17.72
C VAL A 23 -0.72 2.05 16.83
N ARG A 24 0.48 1.76 17.37
CA ARG A 24 1.50 1.00 16.62
C ARG A 24 1.03 -0.39 16.25
N GLY A 25 0.37 -1.09 17.16
CA GLY A 25 -0.24 -2.39 16.86
C GLY A 25 -1.25 -2.28 15.70
N VAL A 26 -2.15 -1.32 15.77
CA VAL A 26 -3.19 -1.12 14.75
C VAL A 26 -2.58 -0.85 13.37
N TRP A 27 -1.64 0.08 13.24
CA TRP A 27 -1.10 0.40 11.92
C TRP A 27 -0.16 -0.69 11.36
N VAL A 28 0.60 -1.39 12.22
CA VAL A 28 1.40 -2.55 11.77
C VAL A 28 0.48 -3.66 11.27
N THR A 29 -0.56 -3.99 12.03
CA THR A 29 -1.56 -4.98 11.61
C THR A 29 -2.22 -4.57 10.31
N ALA A 30 -2.63 -3.30 10.16
CA ALA A 30 -3.21 -2.81 8.92
C ALA A 30 -2.25 -2.91 7.73
N ALA A 31 -0.97 -2.55 7.91
CA ALA A 31 0.03 -2.68 6.86
C ALA A 31 0.22 -4.13 6.41
N VAL A 32 0.34 -5.05 7.37
CA VAL A 32 0.51 -6.50 7.09
C VAL A 32 -0.74 -7.08 6.43
N THR A 33 -1.93 -6.80 6.95
CA THR A 33 -3.18 -7.29 6.37
C THR A 33 -3.42 -6.71 4.99
N GLY A 34 -3.19 -5.41 4.78
CA GLY A 34 -3.30 -4.78 3.47
C GLY A 34 -2.34 -5.38 2.43
N PHE A 35 -1.08 -5.64 2.85
CA PHE A 35 -0.10 -6.34 2.03
C PHE A 35 -0.58 -7.75 1.66
N LEU A 36 -0.94 -8.56 2.64
CA LEU A 36 -1.34 -9.96 2.44
C LEU A 36 -2.61 -10.06 1.58
N THR A 37 -3.60 -9.21 1.83
CA THR A 37 -4.86 -9.22 1.07
C THR A 37 -4.61 -8.95 -0.42
N VAL A 38 -3.82 -7.95 -0.75
CA VAL A 38 -3.51 -7.62 -2.15
C VAL A 38 -2.63 -8.70 -2.77
N CYS A 39 -1.62 -9.19 -2.04
CA CYS A 39 -0.72 -10.23 -2.52
C CYS A 39 -1.48 -11.51 -2.87
N LEU A 40 -2.27 -12.03 -1.92
CA LEU A 40 -3.04 -13.26 -2.12
C LEU A 40 -4.14 -13.07 -3.17
N GLY A 41 -4.85 -11.94 -3.15
CA GLY A 41 -5.89 -11.64 -4.12
C GLY A 41 -5.37 -11.62 -5.55
N LEU A 42 -4.24 -10.96 -5.78
CA LEU A 42 -3.61 -10.92 -7.10
C LEU A 42 -3.05 -12.28 -7.51
N MET A 43 -2.36 -13.01 -6.62
CA MET A 43 -1.85 -14.34 -6.93
C MET A 43 -2.97 -15.29 -7.34
N LEU A 44 -4.11 -15.28 -6.64
CA LEU A 44 -5.27 -16.09 -7.00
C LEU A 44 -5.86 -15.65 -8.35
N PHE A 45 -6.07 -14.36 -8.54
CA PHE A 45 -6.61 -13.83 -9.79
C PHE A 45 -5.72 -14.17 -10.99
N ASP A 46 -4.44 -13.88 -10.88
CA ASP A 46 -3.49 -14.12 -11.96
C ASP A 46 -3.33 -15.62 -12.25
N THR A 47 -3.37 -16.49 -11.23
CA THR A 47 -3.35 -17.94 -11.43
C THR A 47 -4.56 -18.41 -12.24
N VAL A 48 -5.76 -17.88 -11.94
CA VAL A 48 -6.96 -18.20 -12.72
C VAL A 48 -6.84 -17.69 -14.15
N VAL A 49 -6.36 -16.47 -14.33
CA VAL A 49 -6.17 -15.88 -15.68
C VAL A 49 -5.20 -16.71 -16.51
N PHE A 50 -4.04 -17.08 -15.96
CA PHE A 50 -3.03 -17.85 -16.70
C PHE A 50 -3.45 -19.31 -16.99
N THR A 51 -4.39 -19.86 -16.23
CA THR A 51 -4.93 -21.20 -16.50
C THR A 51 -6.07 -21.19 -17.50
N THR A 52 -6.82 -20.09 -17.62
CA THR A 52 -8.01 -20.00 -18.47
C THR A 52 -7.76 -19.32 -19.82
N ILE A 53 -6.82 -18.38 -19.86
CA ILE A 53 -6.51 -17.60 -21.07
C ILE A 53 -5.13 -18.02 -21.56
N PRO A 54 -4.99 -18.53 -22.80
CA PRO A 54 -3.66 -18.76 -23.38
C PRO A 54 -2.90 -17.43 -23.30
N VAL A 55 -1.72 -17.46 -22.68
CA VAL A 55 -0.87 -16.28 -22.51
C VAL A 55 -0.67 -15.68 -23.90
N PRO A 56 -1.26 -14.52 -24.23
CA PRO A 56 -0.94 -13.86 -25.47
C PRO A 56 0.56 -13.63 -25.49
N GLU A 57 1.18 -13.59 -26.65
CA GLU A 57 2.58 -13.15 -26.80
C GLU A 57 2.67 -11.73 -26.24
N VAL A 58 2.73 -11.63 -24.92
CA VAL A 58 2.82 -10.36 -24.21
C VAL A 58 4.16 -9.78 -24.64
N LYS A 59 4.11 -8.64 -25.30
CA LYS A 59 5.32 -7.90 -25.62
C LYS A 59 6.04 -7.64 -24.30
N ALA A 60 7.00 -8.50 -24.03
CA ALA A 60 7.76 -8.51 -22.76
C ALA A 60 8.40 -7.16 -22.48
N ASP A 61 8.58 -6.33 -23.51
CA ASP A 61 9.20 -5.01 -23.42
C ASP A 61 8.27 -3.92 -22.87
N GLU A 62 6.95 -4.13 -22.90
CA GLU A 62 5.95 -3.16 -22.42
C GLU A 62 5.65 -3.33 -20.91
N ASN A 63 5.98 -4.48 -20.32
CA ASN A 63 5.72 -4.76 -18.90
C ASN A 63 6.98 -4.61 -18.06
N LEU A 64 6.85 -3.99 -16.89
CA LEU A 64 7.95 -3.74 -15.95
C LEU A 64 8.76 -5.00 -15.61
N PHE A 65 8.08 -6.14 -15.47
CA PHE A 65 8.65 -7.43 -15.13
C PHE A 65 8.57 -8.45 -16.29
N GLY A 66 8.30 -7.98 -17.52
CA GLY A 66 8.09 -8.85 -18.68
C GLY A 66 9.27 -9.76 -19.03
N ASN A 67 10.48 -9.41 -18.60
CA ASN A 67 11.66 -10.27 -18.76
C ASN A 67 11.48 -11.64 -18.10
N PHE A 68 10.72 -11.74 -17.00
CA PHE A 68 10.43 -13.02 -16.36
C PHE A 68 9.51 -13.92 -17.19
N LEU A 69 8.70 -13.36 -18.08
CA LEU A 69 7.83 -14.11 -19.01
C LEU A 69 8.63 -14.72 -20.17
N LYS A 70 9.78 -14.15 -20.54
CA LYS A 70 10.66 -14.68 -21.60
C LYS A 70 11.22 -16.07 -21.28
N TYR A 71 11.31 -16.44 -20.00
CA TYR A 71 11.85 -17.73 -19.55
C TYR A 71 10.82 -18.87 -19.52
N GLY A 72 9.61 -18.64 -20.05
CA GLY A 72 8.60 -19.68 -20.22
C GLY A 72 7.85 -20.12 -18.98
N THR A 73 8.18 -19.58 -17.80
CA THR A 73 7.47 -19.88 -16.55
C THR A 73 6.81 -18.60 -16.00
N PRO A 74 5.46 -18.55 -15.88
CA PRO A 74 4.77 -17.38 -15.38
C PRO A 74 4.97 -17.15 -13.87
N VAL A 75 5.41 -18.18 -13.13
CA VAL A 75 5.51 -18.15 -11.66
C VAL A 75 6.41 -17.03 -11.13
N PRO A 76 7.64 -16.83 -11.61
CA PRO A 76 8.49 -15.73 -11.14
C PRO A 76 7.88 -14.35 -11.40
N TYR A 77 7.22 -14.19 -12.56
CA TYR A 77 6.50 -12.97 -12.88
C TYR A 77 5.39 -12.68 -11.88
N LEU A 78 4.54 -13.68 -11.60
CA LEU A 78 3.43 -13.56 -10.64
C LEU A 78 3.91 -13.18 -9.24
N LEU A 79 4.98 -13.83 -8.76
CA LEU A 79 5.54 -13.54 -7.44
C LEU A 79 6.08 -12.12 -7.34
N VAL A 80 6.83 -11.66 -8.33
CA VAL A 80 7.46 -10.35 -8.33
C VAL A 80 6.44 -9.24 -8.52
N ASP A 81 5.51 -9.39 -9.46
CA ASP A 81 4.46 -8.40 -9.72
C ASP A 81 3.46 -8.33 -8.56
N GLY A 82 3.04 -9.48 -8.04
CA GLY A 82 2.16 -9.57 -6.87
C GLY A 82 2.80 -8.92 -5.63
N PHE A 83 4.07 -9.19 -5.35
CA PHE A 83 4.81 -8.53 -4.26
C PHE A 83 4.88 -7.02 -4.45
N TYR A 84 5.24 -6.56 -5.65
CA TYR A 84 5.34 -5.14 -5.97
C TYR A 84 4.01 -4.40 -5.79
N LYS A 85 2.90 -4.98 -6.23
CA LYS A 85 1.55 -4.43 -6.06
C LYS A 85 1.07 -4.50 -4.61
N ALA A 86 1.42 -5.56 -3.87
CA ALA A 86 1.10 -5.73 -2.47
C ALA A 86 1.69 -4.63 -1.57
N LEU A 87 2.87 -4.10 -1.91
CA LEU A 87 3.43 -2.93 -1.21
C LEU A 87 2.50 -1.71 -1.30
N SER A 88 1.81 -1.52 -2.43
CA SER A 88 0.81 -0.46 -2.54
C SER A 88 -0.40 -0.71 -1.63
N GLY A 89 -0.82 -1.96 -1.47
CA GLY A 89 -1.88 -2.35 -0.53
C GLY A 89 -1.54 -1.99 0.92
N ALA A 90 -0.30 -2.24 1.35
CA ALA A 90 0.17 -1.82 2.66
C ALA A 90 0.13 -0.30 2.86
N MET A 91 0.59 0.46 1.86
CA MET A 91 0.57 1.93 1.90
C MET A 91 -0.87 2.46 2.00
N THR A 92 -1.79 1.90 1.21
CA THR A 92 -3.21 2.28 1.22
C THR A 92 -3.87 1.97 2.57
N ALA A 93 -3.56 0.82 3.19
CA ALA A 93 -4.05 0.48 4.52
C ALA A 93 -3.51 1.43 5.60
N CYS A 94 -2.23 1.83 5.53
CA CYS A 94 -1.66 2.82 6.44
C CYS A 94 -2.31 4.20 6.29
N THR A 95 -2.65 4.63 5.06
CA THR A 95 -3.38 5.89 4.85
C THR A 95 -4.78 5.85 5.47
N ALA A 96 -5.49 4.72 5.38
CA ALA A 96 -6.78 4.55 6.03
C ALA A 96 -6.69 4.68 7.56
N VAL A 97 -5.68 4.08 8.19
CA VAL A 97 -5.45 4.20 9.64
C VAL A 97 -5.12 5.65 10.03
N TRP A 98 -4.26 6.31 9.29
CA TRP A 98 -3.95 7.71 9.54
C TRP A 98 -5.20 8.58 9.44
N PHE A 99 -6.00 8.43 8.39
CA PHE A 99 -7.22 9.19 8.19
C PHE A 99 -8.24 8.91 9.30
N SER A 100 -8.41 7.67 9.70
CA SER A 100 -9.24 7.24 10.82
C SER A 100 -8.82 7.90 12.14
N SER A 101 -7.53 8.21 12.32
CA SER A 101 -7.04 8.94 13.49
C SER A 101 -7.44 10.42 13.48
N MET A 102 -7.70 11.00 12.32
CA MET A 102 -8.19 12.38 12.16
C MET A 102 -9.70 12.46 12.31
N ILE A 103 -10.42 11.60 11.58
CA ILE A 103 -11.89 11.56 11.54
C ILE A 103 -12.32 10.13 11.88
N PRO A 104 -12.79 9.87 13.11
CA PRO A 104 -13.19 8.52 13.53
C PRO A 104 -14.61 8.17 13.04
N ASP A 105 -14.81 8.28 11.73
CA ASP A 105 -16.03 7.82 11.07
C ASP A 105 -15.73 6.58 10.23
N ARG A 106 -16.59 5.57 10.33
CA ARG A 106 -16.46 4.30 9.61
C ARG A 106 -16.48 4.50 8.10
N LEU A 107 -17.44 5.27 7.60
CA LEU A 107 -17.56 5.54 6.16
C LEU A 107 -16.37 6.33 5.63
N ALA A 108 -15.98 7.40 6.33
CA ALA A 108 -14.83 8.21 5.97
C ALA A 108 -13.53 7.36 5.92
N THR A 109 -13.35 6.43 6.85
CA THR A 109 -12.17 5.55 6.89
C THR A 109 -12.11 4.60 5.68
N ILE A 110 -13.25 4.04 5.26
CA ILE A 110 -13.30 3.12 4.11
C ILE A 110 -13.12 3.87 2.79
N VAL A 111 -13.72 5.04 2.67
CA VAL A 111 -13.75 5.81 1.41
C VAL A 111 -12.49 6.65 1.23
N SER A 112 -11.84 7.07 2.31
CA SER A 112 -10.67 7.96 2.26
C SER A 112 -9.50 7.44 1.39
N PRO A 113 -9.11 6.17 1.40
CA PRO A 113 -8.04 5.69 0.53
C PRO A 113 -8.39 5.81 -0.95
N VAL A 114 -9.65 5.57 -1.30
CA VAL A 114 -10.15 5.66 -2.69
C VAL A 114 -10.15 7.12 -3.15
N ILE A 115 -10.65 8.03 -2.32
CA ILE A 115 -10.64 9.48 -2.63
C ILE A 115 -9.21 9.98 -2.76
N LEU A 116 -8.33 9.61 -1.83
CA LEU A 116 -6.93 10.05 -1.86
C LEU A 116 -6.20 9.51 -3.08
N ASP A 117 -6.43 8.25 -3.48
CA ASP A 117 -5.84 7.68 -4.69
C ASP A 117 -6.37 8.39 -5.95
N PHE A 118 -7.65 8.70 -6.00
CA PHE A 118 -8.25 9.46 -7.11
C PHE A 118 -7.68 10.87 -7.20
N LEU A 119 -7.61 11.61 -6.08
CA LEU A 119 -7.02 12.94 -6.02
C LEU A 119 -5.55 12.92 -6.42
N TYR A 120 -4.79 11.94 -5.93
CA TYR A 120 -3.40 11.75 -6.28
C TYR A 120 -3.21 11.58 -7.79
N ILE A 121 -4.01 10.73 -8.44
CA ILE A 121 -3.96 10.55 -9.89
C ILE A 121 -4.27 11.87 -10.61
N ARG A 122 -5.28 12.62 -10.15
CA ARG A 122 -5.67 13.89 -10.75
C ARG A 122 -4.60 14.96 -10.59
N ILE A 123 -4.01 15.07 -9.42
CA ILE A 123 -2.93 16.05 -9.16
C ILE A 123 -1.72 15.72 -10.05
N ILE A 124 -1.30 14.46 -10.10
CA ILE A 124 -0.14 14.07 -10.92
C ILE A 124 -0.40 14.24 -12.41
N SER A 125 -1.63 14.05 -12.88
CA SER A 125 -1.95 14.26 -14.30
C SER A 125 -1.78 15.71 -14.78
N VAL A 126 -1.77 16.66 -13.85
CA VAL A 126 -1.56 18.08 -14.14
C VAL A 126 -0.07 18.44 -14.28
N PHE A 127 0.81 17.64 -13.66
CA PHE A 127 2.25 17.90 -13.73
C PHE A 127 2.87 17.36 -15.02
N PRO A 128 3.84 18.08 -15.65
CA PRO A 128 4.55 17.59 -16.81
C PRO A 128 5.25 16.25 -16.55
N TYR A 129 5.41 15.45 -17.59
CA TYR A 129 5.93 14.09 -17.61
C TYR A 129 7.21 13.85 -16.77
N TYR A 130 8.04 14.87 -16.56
CA TYR A 130 9.27 14.83 -15.79
C TYR A 130 9.06 14.67 -14.26
N TYR A 131 7.87 14.95 -13.75
CA TYR A 131 7.51 14.84 -12.34
C TYR A 131 6.56 13.68 -12.03
N ASN A 132 6.46 12.71 -12.93
CA ASN A 132 5.67 11.50 -12.73
C ASN A 132 6.26 10.61 -11.61
N PHE A 133 6.37 11.17 -10.41
CA PHE A 133 6.53 10.40 -9.19
C PHE A 133 5.25 9.59 -8.97
N LYS A 134 5.11 8.47 -9.65
CA LYS A 134 4.07 7.47 -9.36
C LYS A 134 4.41 6.77 -8.04
N LEU A 135 4.50 7.56 -6.96
CA LEU A 135 4.91 7.10 -5.62
C LEU A 135 4.08 5.92 -5.14
N ILE A 136 2.80 5.88 -5.45
CA ILE A 136 1.88 4.82 -5.01
C ILE A 136 1.73 3.76 -6.08
N LYS A 137 1.58 4.11 -7.36
CA LYS A 137 1.26 3.16 -8.45
C LYS A 137 2.45 2.59 -9.21
N GLY A 138 3.61 3.19 -9.16
CA GLY A 138 4.76 2.63 -9.82
C GLY A 138 5.95 3.57 -9.85
N ILE A 139 6.99 3.20 -9.15
CA ILE A 139 8.32 3.80 -9.33
C ILE A 139 9.00 2.94 -10.38
N THR A 140 9.26 3.50 -11.56
CA THR A 140 10.08 2.85 -12.58
C THR A 140 11.39 3.61 -12.68
N ILE A 141 12.50 2.89 -12.51
CA ILE A 141 13.83 3.46 -12.72
C ILE A 141 14.21 3.19 -14.17
N GLU A 142 14.33 4.24 -14.97
CA GLU A 142 14.79 4.15 -16.36
C GLU A 142 16.32 4.06 -16.37
N GLY A 143 16.88 3.15 -17.18
CA GLY A 143 18.33 3.05 -17.41
C GLY A 143 19.10 2.01 -16.60
N GLY A 144 18.45 1.14 -15.84
CA GLY A 144 19.11 0.18 -14.92
C GLY A 144 19.60 -1.14 -15.54
N GLY A 145 19.62 -1.32 -16.87
CA GLY A 145 20.06 -2.57 -17.51
C GLY A 145 19.27 -3.81 -17.03
N GLU A 146 19.92 -4.98 -16.97
CA GLU A 146 19.32 -6.25 -16.57
C GLU A 146 18.78 -6.26 -15.13
N LEU A 147 19.33 -5.46 -14.23
CA LEU A 147 18.97 -5.34 -12.82
C LEU A 147 17.89 -4.26 -12.54
N ARG A 148 17.33 -3.66 -13.58
CA ARG A 148 16.30 -2.61 -13.46
C ARG A 148 15.15 -3.02 -12.55
N TRP A 149 14.68 -4.25 -12.65
CA TRP A 149 13.58 -4.78 -11.85
C TRP A 149 13.91 -4.77 -10.35
N LEU A 150 15.15 -5.13 -9.97
CA LEU A 150 15.57 -5.17 -8.57
C LEU A 150 15.59 -3.77 -7.97
N TRP A 151 16.18 -2.80 -8.68
CA TRP A 151 16.21 -1.41 -8.23
C TRP A 151 14.81 -0.82 -8.09
N THR A 152 13.90 -1.17 -8.98
CA THR A 152 12.51 -0.74 -8.91
C THR A 152 11.80 -1.30 -7.67
N ILE A 153 12.00 -2.58 -7.35
CA ILE A 153 11.44 -3.19 -6.13
C ILE A 153 12.05 -2.55 -4.87
N LEU A 154 13.36 -2.36 -4.84
CA LEU A 154 14.03 -1.74 -3.69
C LEU A 154 13.56 -0.31 -3.46
N ALA A 155 13.43 0.48 -4.52
CA ALA A 155 12.90 1.85 -4.43
C ALA A 155 11.46 1.87 -3.93
N LYS A 156 10.61 0.97 -4.42
CA LYS A 156 9.22 0.83 -3.97
C LYS A 156 9.15 0.39 -2.50
N LEU A 157 9.97 -0.56 -2.09
CA LEU A 157 10.06 -1.03 -0.71
C LEU A 157 10.50 0.11 0.22
N ALA A 158 11.55 0.84 -0.13
CA ALA A 158 12.01 1.99 0.64
C ALA A 158 10.92 3.06 0.77
N THR A 159 10.23 3.37 -0.31
CA THR A 159 9.13 4.33 -0.31
C THR A 159 7.96 3.84 0.57
N ALA A 160 7.59 2.57 0.48
CA ALA A 160 6.54 1.99 1.29
C ALA A 160 6.90 2.04 2.79
N LEU A 161 8.14 1.71 3.16
CA LEU A 161 8.62 1.79 4.54
C LEU A 161 8.59 3.23 5.06
N VAL A 162 9.09 4.20 4.29
CA VAL A 162 9.08 5.62 4.68
C VAL A 162 7.67 6.14 4.85
N LEU A 163 6.78 5.88 3.89
CA LEU A 163 5.38 6.33 3.98
C LEU A 163 4.62 5.66 5.11
N CYS A 164 4.70 4.34 5.25
CA CYS A 164 4.01 3.64 6.34
C CYS A 164 4.50 4.13 7.71
N THR A 165 5.81 4.32 7.91
CA THR A 165 6.34 4.84 9.17
C THR A 165 5.92 6.27 9.43
N ALA A 166 5.97 7.15 8.43
CA ALA A 166 5.54 8.53 8.56
C ALA A 166 4.05 8.63 8.92
N LEU A 167 3.18 7.89 8.21
CA LEU A 167 1.74 7.85 8.49
C LEU A 167 1.44 7.25 9.88
N GLY A 168 2.18 6.21 10.29
CA GLY A 168 2.08 5.63 11.63
C GLY A 168 2.43 6.62 12.73
N LEU A 169 3.51 7.40 12.55
CA LEU A 169 3.91 8.45 13.49
C LEU A 169 2.88 9.60 13.55
N LEU A 170 2.33 10.00 12.42
CA LEU A 170 1.26 11.00 12.36
C LEU A 170 0.00 10.50 13.06
N ALA A 171 -0.39 9.25 12.85
CA ALA A 171 -1.53 8.64 13.55
C ALA A 171 -1.30 8.60 15.08
N GLU A 172 -0.09 8.26 15.52
CA GLU A 172 0.29 8.29 16.95
C GLU A 172 0.19 9.72 17.52
N HIS A 173 0.67 10.70 16.78
CA HIS A 173 0.59 12.10 17.19
C HIS A 173 -0.86 12.57 17.36
N ASN A 174 -1.71 12.28 16.38
CA ASN A 174 -3.12 12.64 16.40
C ASN A 174 -3.87 11.97 17.57
N ALA A 175 -3.62 10.68 17.81
CA ALA A 175 -4.23 9.94 18.91
C ALA A 175 -3.87 10.54 20.28
N LYS A 176 -2.61 10.93 20.49
CA LYS A 176 -2.18 11.60 21.72
C LYS A 176 -2.79 12.98 21.90
N ARG A 177 -2.91 13.74 20.80
CA ARG A 177 -3.52 15.06 20.85
C ARG A 177 -4.99 15.00 21.25
N ARG A 178 -5.70 13.99 20.80
CA ARG A 178 -7.09 13.72 21.17
C ARG A 178 -7.22 13.42 22.66
N GLN A 179 -6.40 12.51 23.17
CA GLN A 179 -6.43 12.12 24.60
C GLN A 179 -6.14 13.29 25.55
N LYS A 180 -5.46 14.34 25.10
CA LYS A 180 -5.22 15.54 25.92
C LYS A 180 -6.39 16.51 25.95
N ASN A 181 -7.29 16.41 24.96
CA ASN A 181 -8.43 17.32 24.80
C ASN A 181 -9.74 16.72 25.34
N GLU A 182 -9.72 15.42 25.72
CA GLU A 182 -10.77 14.72 26.47
C GLU A 182 -10.43 14.70 27.97
#